data_420d61cca36ca9f4be204c1075d412de
#
_entry.id   420d61cca36ca9f4be204c1075d412de
#
_cell.length_a   1.000
_cell.length_b   1.000
_cell.length_c   1.000
_cell.angle_alpha   90.00
_cell.angle_beta   90.00
_cell.angle_gamma   90.00
#
_symmetry.space_group_name_H-M   'P 1'
#
loop_
_entity.id
_entity.type
_entity.pdbx_description
1 polymer ?
#
loop_
_entity_poly.entity_id
_entity_poly.type
_entity_poly.pdbx_seq_one_letter_code
_entity_poly.pdbx_strand_id
1 'polypeptide(L)'
;MTTLSPSILSADFSHLGADCRMVLDAGAQMLHYDVMDGHFVPNISFGVPVLKSLHKALPDAFYDVHLMITHPQQYAEAFAKAGASLLNFHLECDDDIQETIDAIKAQGCKVGMTIKPGTPVEELGYYLDQLDLVLVM
;
A
#
# COMPACT_ATOMS: atom_id res chain seq x y z
N MET A 1 9.67 -3.37 -19.43
CA MET A 1 9.78 -4.56 -18.56
C MET A 1 8.63 -4.51 -17.59
N THR A 2 7.89 -5.60 -17.40
CA THR A 2 6.75 -5.66 -16.46
C THR A 2 7.25 -6.03 -15.07
N THR A 3 6.85 -5.28 -14.04
CA THR A 3 7.10 -5.59 -12.63
C THR A 3 5.93 -6.37 -12.06
N LEU A 4 6.20 -7.46 -11.33
CA LEU A 4 5.17 -8.27 -10.68
C LEU A 4 5.04 -7.86 -9.20
N SER A 5 3.82 -7.55 -8.79
CA SER A 5 3.45 -7.18 -7.42
C SER A 5 2.23 -8.00 -6.98
N PRO A 6 2.43 -9.27 -6.61
CA PRO A 6 1.32 -10.12 -6.17
C PRO A 6 0.73 -9.61 -4.85
N SER A 7 -0.61 -9.63 -4.75
CA SER A 7 -1.30 -9.32 -3.50
C SER A 7 -1.15 -10.46 -2.49
N ILE A 8 -0.63 -10.13 -1.33
CA ILE A 8 -0.50 -11.09 -0.24
C ILE A 8 -1.84 -11.40 0.47
N LEU A 9 -2.90 -10.70 0.10
CA LEU A 9 -4.26 -11.02 0.54
C LEU A 9 -4.69 -12.43 0.08
N SER A 10 -4.08 -12.95 -0.98
CA SER A 10 -4.32 -14.30 -1.51
C SER A 10 -3.48 -15.40 -0.85
N ALA A 11 -2.58 -15.05 0.07
CA ALA A 11 -1.73 -16.01 0.77
C ALA A 11 -2.47 -16.76 1.89
N ASP A 12 -1.89 -17.86 2.33
CA ASP A 12 -2.28 -18.48 3.60
C ASP A 12 -1.68 -17.68 4.76
N PHE A 13 -2.51 -16.95 5.50
CA PHE A 13 -2.05 -16.09 6.59
C PHE A 13 -1.39 -16.85 7.74
N SER A 14 -1.66 -18.14 7.88
CA SER A 14 -0.95 -19.01 8.85
C SER A 14 0.50 -19.27 8.45
N HIS A 15 0.85 -19.07 7.16
CA HIS A 15 2.18 -19.29 6.58
C HIS A 15 2.65 -18.07 5.76
N LEU A 16 2.17 -16.88 6.08
CA LEU A 16 2.30 -15.67 5.28
C LEU A 16 3.76 -15.36 4.86
N GLY A 17 4.70 -15.46 5.79
CA GLY A 17 6.12 -15.21 5.48
C GLY A 17 6.70 -16.20 4.47
N ALA A 18 6.31 -17.48 4.55
CA ALA A 18 6.74 -18.51 3.60
C ALA A 18 6.15 -18.28 2.20
N ASP A 19 4.87 -17.93 2.12
CA ASP A 19 4.19 -17.64 0.85
C ASP A 19 4.78 -16.40 0.18
N CYS A 20 5.07 -15.33 0.96
CA CYS A 20 5.73 -14.14 0.46
C CYS A 20 7.13 -14.45 -0.09
N ARG A 21 7.91 -15.26 0.60
CA ARG A 21 9.23 -15.70 0.12
C ARG A 21 9.12 -16.47 -1.17
N MET A 22 8.18 -17.41 -1.25
CA MET A 22 7.96 -18.23 -2.44
C MET A 22 7.69 -17.37 -3.68
N VAL A 23 6.86 -16.35 -3.61
CA VAL A 23 6.56 -15.50 -4.77
C VAL A 23 7.74 -14.59 -5.14
N LEU A 24 8.52 -14.12 -4.15
CA LEU A 24 9.75 -13.37 -4.40
C LEU A 24 10.81 -14.25 -5.08
N ASP A 25 11.02 -15.48 -4.63
CA ASP A 25 11.94 -16.44 -5.22
C ASP A 25 11.49 -16.85 -6.64
N ALA A 26 10.20 -16.83 -6.92
CA ALA A 26 9.62 -17.06 -8.25
C ALA A 26 9.76 -15.85 -9.19
N GLY A 27 10.29 -14.71 -8.71
CA GLY A 27 10.62 -13.54 -9.53
C GLY A 27 9.71 -12.33 -9.36
N ALA A 28 8.83 -12.29 -8.33
CA ALA A 28 8.12 -11.07 -7.99
C ALA A 28 9.10 -10.03 -7.45
N GLN A 29 8.92 -8.76 -7.82
CA GLN A 29 9.79 -7.67 -7.40
C GLN A 29 9.21 -6.86 -6.25
N MET A 30 7.89 -6.97 -6.02
CA MET A 30 7.16 -6.25 -5.00
C MET A 30 6.17 -7.19 -4.32
N LEU A 31 5.70 -6.80 -3.14
CA LEU A 31 4.58 -7.43 -2.44
C LEU A 31 3.49 -6.38 -2.24
N HIS A 32 2.30 -6.65 -2.79
CA HIS A 32 1.15 -5.77 -2.63
C HIS A 32 0.42 -6.09 -1.32
N TYR A 33 0.41 -5.12 -0.41
CA TYR A 33 -0.08 -5.25 0.97
C TYR A 33 -1.40 -4.51 1.16
N ASP A 34 -2.54 -5.22 1.03
CA ASP A 34 -3.89 -4.65 1.05
C ASP A 34 -4.41 -4.44 2.48
N VAL A 35 -4.45 -3.18 2.94
CA VAL A 35 -4.98 -2.78 4.25
C VAL A 35 -6.43 -2.33 4.11
N MET A 36 -7.34 -2.97 4.84
CA MET A 36 -8.77 -2.70 4.84
C MET A 36 -9.29 -2.47 6.25
N ASP A 37 -10.08 -1.41 6.47
CA ASP A 37 -10.55 -0.98 7.79
C ASP A 37 -12.00 -1.36 8.11
N GLY A 38 -12.72 -1.94 7.17
CA GLY A 38 -14.15 -2.28 7.35
C GLY A 38 -15.11 -1.08 7.25
N HIS A 39 -14.60 0.13 6.94
CA HIS A 39 -15.38 1.34 6.74
C HIS A 39 -15.27 1.83 5.30
N PHE A 40 -14.06 2.10 4.84
CA PHE A 40 -13.80 2.49 3.45
C PHE A 40 -14.15 1.38 2.45
N VAL A 41 -13.92 0.12 2.84
CA VAL A 41 -14.34 -1.10 2.14
C VAL A 41 -15.01 -2.06 3.13
N PRO A 42 -15.92 -2.96 2.68
CA PRO A 42 -16.73 -3.82 3.56
C PRO A 42 -15.97 -5.07 4.04
N ASN A 43 -14.68 -4.96 4.27
CA ASN A 43 -13.84 -6.04 4.78
C ASN A 43 -12.75 -5.47 5.71
N ILE A 44 -12.22 -6.32 6.59
CA ILE A 44 -11.06 -6.04 7.44
C ILE A 44 -9.97 -7.06 7.06
N SER A 45 -8.77 -6.58 6.78
CA SER A 45 -7.65 -7.47 6.44
C SER A 45 -6.61 -7.55 7.56
N PHE A 46 -5.55 -6.81 7.46
CA PHE A 46 -4.42 -6.78 8.40
C PHE A 46 -3.83 -5.36 8.41
N GLY A 47 -2.98 -5.09 9.39
CA GLY A 47 -2.44 -3.75 9.61
C GLY A 47 -0.95 -3.74 9.96
N VAL A 48 -0.54 -2.70 10.67
CA VAL A 48 0.85 -2.41 11.05
C VAL A 48 1.59 -3.59 11.69
N PRO A 49 1.00 -4.37 12.65
CA PRO A 49 1.75 -5.46 13.30
C PRO A 49 2.16 -6.58 12.35
N VAL A 50 1.32 -6.91 11.37
CA VAL A 50 1.62 -7.95 10.39
C VAL A 50 2.71 -7.48 9.43
N LEU A 51 2.64 -6.24 8.94
CA LEU A 51 3.70 -5.66 8.10
C LEU A 51 5.05 -5.66 8.82
N LYS A 52 5.07 -5.24 10.08
CA LYS A 52 6.28 -5.23 10.91
C LYS A 52 6.90 -6.64 11.03
N SER A 53 6.06 -7.66 11.19
CA SER A 53 6.51 -9.07 11.27
C SER A 53 7.06 -9.55 9.93
N LEU A 54 6.40 -9.22 8.82
CA LEU A 54 6.87 -9.54 7.47
C LEU A 54 8.19 -8.85 7.15
N HIS A 55 8.29 -7.55 7.43
CA HIS A 55 9.53 -6.79 7.19
C HIS A 55 10.71 -7.34 8.00
N LYS A 56 10.47 -7.81 9.21
CA LYS A 56 11.50 -8.50 10.00
C LYS A 56 11.96 -9.81 9.36
N ALA A 57 11.04 -10.57 8.76
CA ALA A 57 11.33 -11.85 8.11
C ALA A 57 11.92 -11.68 6.69
N LEU A 58 11.55 -10.62 5.99
CA LEU A 58 11.90 -10.31 4.60
C LEU A 58 12.29 -8.82 4.48
N PRO A 59 13.44 -8.42 5.06
CA PRO A 59 13.81 -7.00 5.18
C PRO A 59 14.15 -6.33 3.84
N ASP A 60 14.51 -7.11 2.83
CA ASP A 60 14.89 -6.61 1.50
C ASP A 60 13.70 -6.54 0.51
N ALA A 61 12.52 -7.01 0.93
CA ALA A 61 11.33 -6.97 0.09
C ALA A 61 10.80 -5.53 -0.07
N PHE A 62 10.31 -5.21 -1.26
CA PHE A 62 9.60 -3.96 -1.51
C PHE A 62 8.12 -4.13 -1.17
N TYR A 63 7.65 -3.39 -0.18
CA TYR A 63 6.24 -3.41 0.26
C TYR A 63 5.48 -2.22 -0.33
N ASP A 64 4.60 -2.50 -1.31
CA ASP A 64 3.60 -1.59 -1.83
C ASP A 64 2.35 -1.69 -0.95
N VAL A 65 2.21 -0.79 0.01
CA VAL A 65 1.14 -0.82 1.01
C VAL A 65 -0.06 -0.03 0.50
N HIS A 66 -1.12 -0.74 0.13
CA HIS A 66 -2.37 -0.19 -0.37
C HIS A 66 -3.36 0.05 0.78
N LEU A 67 -3.63 1.31 1.07
CA LEU A 67 -4.46 1.76 2.17
C LEU A 67 -5.91 1.98 1.72
N MET A 68 -6.75 0.96 1.84
CA MET A 68 -8.21 1.05 1.67
C MET A 68 -8.85 1.40 3.02
N ILE A 69 -8.53 2.57 3.52
CA ILE A 69 -8.95 3.07 4.83
C ILE A 69 -9.44 4.51 4.73
N THR A 70 -10.32 4.89 5.65
CA THR A 70 -11.00 6.20 5.63
C THR A 70 -10.02 7.36 5.85
N HIS A 71 -9.06 7.19 6.80
CA HIS A 71 -8.10 8.22 7.18
C HIS A 71 -6.65 7.74 7.06
N PRO A 72 -6.09 7.68 5.83
CA PRO A 72 -4.72 7.19 5.61
C PRO A 72 -3.63 8.07 6.21
N GLN A 73 -3.83 9.39 6.29
CA GLN A 73 -2.83 10.34 6.77
C GLN A 73 -2.33 10.01 8.18
N GLN A 74 -3.24 9.67 9.09
CA GLN A 74 -2.89 9.34 10.49
C GLN A 74 -2.05 8.07 10.65
N TYR A 75 -2.01 7.20 9.65
CA TYR A 75 -1.28 5.94 9.68
C TYR A 75 0.04 5.97 8.88
N ALA A 76 0.33 7.04 8.16
CA ALA A 76 1.51 7.15 7.30
C ALA A 76 2.81 6.84 8.06
N GLU A 77 3.00 7.47 9.22
CA GLU A 77 4.19 7.24 10.06
C GLU A 77 4.27 5.79 10.56
N ALA A 78 3.15 5.22 11.02
CA ALA A 78 3.13 3.87 11.58
C ALA A 78 3.47 2.80 10.55
N PHE A 79 2.91 2.89 9.32
CA PHE A 79 3.23 1.97 8.25
C PHE A 79 4.66 2.16 7.72
N ALA A 80 5.14 3.38 7.61
CA ALA A 80 6.52 3.67 7.22
C ALA A 80 7.51 3.02 8.19
N LYS A 81 7.32 3.22 9.50
CA LYS A 81 8.14 2.59 10.55
C LYS A 81 8.04 1.06 10.59
N ALA A 82 6.93 0.50 10.11
CA ALA A 82 6.75 -0.95 10.01
C ALA A 82 7.46 -1.57 8.81
N GLY A 83 7.94 -0.76 7.85
CA GLY A 83 8.71 -1.21 6.70
C GLY A 83 8.05 -0.99 5.34
N ALA A 84 6.99 -0.16 5.24
CA ALA A 84 6.43 0.22 3.95
C ALA A 84 7.47 0.90 3.06
N SER A 85 7.60 0.47 1.82
CA SER A 85 8.47 1.10 0.80
C SER A 85 7.71 2.18 0.03
N LEU A 86 6.42 1.93 -0.19
CA LEU A 86 5.48 2.80 -0.85
C LEU A 86 4.16 2.75 -0.09
N LEU A 87 3.55 3.91 0.14
CA LEU A 87 2.21 4.03 0.68
C LEU A 87 1.27 4.52 -0.42
N ASN A 88 0.29 3.68 -0.75
CA ASN A 88 -0.68 3.90 -1.80
C ASN A 88 -2.05 4.11 -1.15
N PHE A 89 -2.63 5.28 -1.32
CA PHE A 89 -3.92 5.63 -0.71
C PHE A 89 -4.93 6.05 -1.77
N HIS A 90 -6.19 6.05 -1.41
CA HIS A 90 -7.28 6.38 -2.33
C HIS A 90 -7.53 7.88 -2.43
N LEU A 91 -7.77 8.36 -3.66
CA LEU A 91 -8.23 9.73 -3.92
C LEU A 91 -9.56 10.01 -3.21
N GLU A 92 -10.37 8.99 -3.00
CA GLU A 92 -11.69 9.06 -2.36
C GLU A 92 -11.65 8.95 -0.82
N CYS A 93 -10.49 9.05 -0.19
CA CYS A 93 -10.38 9.06 1.27
C CYS A 93 -10.94 10.36 1.88
N ASP A 94 -11.18 10.37 3.20
CA ASP A 94 -11.74 11.53 3.90
C ASP A 94 -10.70 12.57 4.32
N ASP A 95 -9.41 12.28 4.15
CA ASP A 95 -8.32 13.19 4.47
C ASP A 95 -8.05 14.19 3.33
N ASP A 96 -7.38 15.29 3.64
CA ASP A 96 -6.83 16.19 2.62
C ASP A 96 -5.74 15.47 1.82
N ILE A 97 -5.88 15.48 0.51
CA ILE A 97 -5.02 14.72 -0.41
C ILE A 97 -3.58 15.25 -0.38
N GLN A 98 -3.40 16.57 -0.43
CA GLN A 98 -2.06 17.16 -0.43
C GLN A 98 -1.35 16.93 0.91
N GLU A 99 -2.04 17.12 2.01
CA GLU A 99 -1.48 16.86 3.34
C GLU A 99 -1.11 15.38 3.52
N THR A 100 -1.90 14.46 2.95
CA THR A 100 -1.60 13.03 2.97
C THR A 100 -0.34 12.69 2.16
N ILE A 101 -0.21 13.26 0.94
CA ILE A 101 1.01 13.14 0.13
C ILE A 101 2.23 13.64 0.91
N ASP A 102 2.13 14.82 1.51
CA ASP A 102 3.22 15.45 2.26
C ASP A 102 3.60 14.62 3.50
N ALA A 103 2.60 14.09 4.21
CA ALA A 103 2.82 13.20 5.36
C ALA A 103 3.57 11.92 4.97
N ILE A 104 3.24 11.30 3.85
CA ILE A 104 3.91 10.10 3.34
C ILE A 104 5.36 10.43 2.94
N LYS A 105 5.57 11.50 2.18
CA LYS A 105 6.91 11.95 1.76
C LYS A 105 7.80 12.28 2.95
N ALA A 106 7.24 12.89 4.00
CA ALA A 106 7.97 13.21 5.22
C ALA A 106 8.54 11.95 5.93
N GLN A 107 7.95 10.78 5.70
CA GLN A 107 8.46 9.51 6.22
C GLN A 107 9.53 8.86 5.32
N GLY A 108 9.85 9.43 4.18
CA GLY A 108 10.78 8.86 3.22
C GLY A 108 10.22 7.72 2.36
N CYS A 109 8.90 7.49 2.42
CA CYS A 109 8.22 6.53 1.55
C CYS A 109 7.91 7.11 0.18
N LYS A 110 7.84 6.24 -0.82
CA LYS A 110 7.23 6.56 -2.11
C LYS A 110 5.73 6.74 -1.95
N VAL A 111 5.14 7.54 -2.84
CA VAL A 111 3.71 7.86 -2.81
C VAL A 111 2.99 7.19 -3.97
N GLY A 112 1.98 6.41 -3.66
CA GLY A 112 1.01 5.89 -4.63
C GLY A 112 -0.37 6.51 -4.43
N MET A 113 -1.15 6.56 -5.50
CA MET A 113 -2.55 6.98 -5.44
C MET A 113 -3.42 6.00 -6.21
N THR A 114 -4.53 5.60 -5.59
CA THR A 114 -5.52 4.68 -6.16
C THR A 114 -6.82 5.42 -6.45
N ILE A 115 -7.49 5.02 -7.50
CA ILE A 115 -8.87 5.42 -7.80
C ILE A 115 -9.80 4.22 -7.90
N LYS A 116 -11.02 4.37 -7.39
CA LYS A 116 -12.10 3.38 -7.55
C LYS A 116 -12.64 3.40 -8.99
N PRO A 117 -13.31 2.33 -9.46
CA PRO A 117 -13.85 2.26 -10.82
C PRO A 117 -14.78 3.41 -11.23
N GLY A 118 -15.45 4.04 -10.27
CA GLY A 118 -16.37 5.15 -10.53
C GLY A 118 -15.71 6.53 -10.56
N THR A 119 -14.41 6.63 -10.24
CA THR A 119 -13.68 7.90 -10.22
C THR A 119 -12.98 8.14 -11.55
N PRO A 120 -13.22 9.27 -12.22
CA PRO A 120 -12.55 9.61 -13.48
C PRO A 120 -11.03 9.70 -13.31
N VAL A 121 -10.27 9.13 -14.24
CA VAL A 121 -8.80 9.14 -14.20
C VAL A 121 -8.22 10.55 -14.29
N GLU A 122 -8.95 11.47 -14.90
CA GLU A 122 -8.58 12.88 -15.04
C GLU A 122 -8.38 13.58 -13.69
N GLU A 123 -9.07 13.13 -12.63
CA GLU A 123 -8.93 13.69 -11.28
C GLU A 123 -7.54 13.48 -10.70
N LEU A 124 -6.79 12.46 -11.15
CA LEU A 124 -5.39 12.25 -10.78
C LEU A 124 -4.46 13.34 -11.31
N GLY A 125 -4.87 14.03 -12.39
CA GLY A 125 -4.04 15.00 -13.09
C GLY A 125 -3.42 16.07 -12.20
N TYR A 126 -4.11 16.46 -11.13
CA TYR A 126 -3.63 17.47 -10.18
C TYR A 126 -2.44 17.00 -9.33
N TYR A 127 -2.23 15.68 -9.23
CA TYR A 127 -1.26 15.08 -8.30
C TYR A 127 -0.17 14.27 -8.99
N LEU A 128 -0.29 13.98 -10.29
CA LEU A 128 0.58 13.05 -11.03
C LEU A 128 2.07 13.34 -10.87
N ASP A 129 2.47 14.61 -10.87
CA ASP A 129 3.87 15.02 -10.74
C ASP A 129 4.48 14.67 -9.36
N GLN A 130 3.63 14.32 -8.40
CA GLN A 130 4.02 14.02 -7.03
C GLN A 130 3.99 12.51 -6.71
N LEU A 131 3.51 11.69 -7.66
CA LEU A 131 3.26 10.26 -7.45
C LEU A 131 4.35 9.40 -8.06
N ASP A 132 4.69 8.31 -7.38
CA ASP A 132 5.57 7.25 -7.86
C ASP A 132 4.77 6.09 -8.49
N LEU A 133 3.48 5.96 -8.14
CA LEU A 133 2.61 4.89 -8.60
C LEU A 133 1.16 5.38 -8.70
N VAL A 134 0.45 4.92 -9.72
CA VAL A 134 -1.01 5.04 -9.84
C VAL A 134 -1.61 3.64 -9.95
N LEU A 135 -2.61 3.35 -9.12
CA LEU A 135 -3.38 2.12 -9.16
C LEU A 135 -4.80 2.42 -9.62
N VAL A 136 -5.19 1.82 -10.73
CA VAL A 136 -6.56 1.92 -11.27
C VAL A 136 -7.29 0.64 -10.92
N MET A 137 -8.27 0.74 -10.04
CA MET A 137 -9.10 -0.41 -9.61
C MET A 137 -10.24 -0.67 -10.59
#